data_763a94a635c6dbdd7e9f7accec5e4872
#
_entry.id   763a94a635c6dbdd7e9f7accec5e4872
#
_cell.length_a   1.000
_cell.length_b   1.000
_cell.length_c   1.000
_cell.angle_alpha   90.00
_cell.angle_beta   90.00
_cell.angle_gamma   90.00
#
_symmetry.space_group_name_H-M   'P 1'
#
loop_
_entity.id
_entity.type
_entity.pdbx_description
1 polymer ?
#
loop_
_entity_poly.entity_id
_entity_poly.type
_entity_poly.pdbx_seq_one_letter_code
_entity_poly.pdbx_strand_id
1 'polypeptide(L)'
;MQNATVVGAANALVAAIVQLQAAGARTFIIPDTPQSFGGQPTESLRAAYNTALWQGLAAAHVNFVPADINAMYRAVQASPSTFGLIGGGGPACTQPAGIPSGWSTMCSPTSTISTLVSPDAEYTHLLADDIHLSTAGQIIEADYEYSLITAPTEISLLAEAPVKTRQTMIEAMFTQIGLSQQNRNVGTYNAWISGGVSALGMQSSAPGVPGDPGAPLGATVGFDYAFAPGWLAGGAVSVGNTTQTFSLGGDFRQNEFALSAYAAYLGHPFWADIIGSAGYIDDNVDRIVPIGIAQIANTGSTNGSNISLAAEGGYNFESGPVTHGPLAGVLLQRVYIDGYTETDPFAAVGGFTALSYAGQTRDSAVSELGYQASVKLGNWSPFAKLTWDHEFAGANRTVTASLTSIAAPSYYMPAIIPGTDWMTLSAGTSVRLERGITGFAMFTGEAAQKNVTSYGAQVGVNVALNEWIAPKAF
;
A
#
# COMPACT_ATOMS: atom_id res chain seq x y z
N MET A 1 -11.66 15.79 -44.83
CA MET A 1 -11.32 14.39 -45.22
C MET A 1 -10.33 13.76 -44.23
N GLN A 2 -9.20 14.38 -43.92
CA GLN A 2 -8.18 13.76 -43.00
C GLN A 2 -8.72 13.41 -41.61
N ASN A 3 -9.49 14.30 -40.97
CA ASN A 3 -10.10 13.98 -39.66
C ASN A 3 -11.03 12.74 -39.70
N ALA A 4 -11.82 12.59 -40.77
CA ALA A 4 -12.69 11.42 -40.91
C ALA A 4 -11.89 10.12 -41.08
N THR A 5 -10.70 10.18 -41.70
CA THR A 5 -9.82 9.04 -41.90
C THR A 5 -9.19 8.60 -40.58
N VAL A 6 -8.66 9.54 -39.74
CA VAL A 6 -8.03 9.22 -38.46
C VAL A 6 -9.06 8.71 -37.44
N VAL A 7 -10.27 9.27 -37.41
CA VAL A 7 -11.38 8.75 -36.59
C VAL A 7 -11.78 7.34 -37.03
N GLY A 8 -11.81 7.08 -38.35
CA GLY A 8 -12.06 5.73 -38.88
C GLY A 8 -11.00 4.72 -38.43
N ALA A 9 -9.71 5.11 -38.45
CA ALA A 9 -8.63 4.27 -37.96
C ALA A 9 -8.72 4.00 -36.44
N ALA A 10 -9.05 5.01 -35.64
CA ALA A 10 -9.29 4.85 -34.21
C ALA A 10 -10.44 3.85 -33.93
N ASN A 11 -11.56 3.99 -34.64
CA ASN A 11 -12.70 3.09 -34.50
C ASN A 11 -12.37 1.64 -34.89
N ALA A 12 -11.52 1.44 -35.91
CA ALA A 12 -11.06 0.12 -36.30
C ALA A 12 -10.19 -0.51 -35.19
N LEU A 13 -9.30 0.28 -34.56
CA LEU A 13 -8.52 -0.20 -33.41
C LEU A 13 -9.42 -0.53 -32.20
N VAL A 14 -10.41 0.30 -31.90
CA VAL A 14 -11.42 -0.01 -30.85
C VAL A 14 -12.08 -1.36 -31.12
N ALA A 15 -12.53 -1.61 -32.35
CA ALA A 15 -13.16 -2.88 -32.72
C ALA A 15 -12.19 -4.08 -32.53
N ALA A 16 -10.91 -3.93 -32.88
CA ALA A 16 -9.91 -4.97 -32.68
C ALA A 16 -9.64 -5.25 -31.19
N ILE A 17 -9.53 -4.20 -30.35
CA ILE A 17 -9.33 -4.35 -28.89
C ILE A 17 -10.53 -5.02 -28.24
N VAL A 18 -11.76 -4.68 -28.64
CA VAL A 18 -12.98 -5.33 -28.16
C VAL A 18 -13.01 -6.82 -28.53
N GLN A 19 -12.52 -7.21 -29.71
CA GLN A 19 -12.37 -8.62 -30.06
C GLN A 19 -11.35 -9.33 -29.18
N LEU A 20 -10.21 -8.70 -28.89
CA LEU A 20 -9.21 -9.24 -27.96
C LEU A 20 -9.77 -9.41 -26.54
N GLN A 21 -10.54 -8.43 -26.07
CA GLN A 21 -11.23 -8.51 -24.77
C GLN A 21 -12.22 -9.69 -24.75
N ALA A 22 -13.00 -9.86 -25.81
CA ALA A 22 -13.93 -10.99 -25.94
C ALA A 22 -13.20 -12.35 -26.00
N ALA A 23 -11.97 -12.38 -26.53
CA ALA A 23 -11.11 -13.54 -26.54
C ALA A 23 -10.40 -13.82 -25.20
N GLY A 24 -10.58 -12.95 -24.20
CA GLY A 24 -10.07 -13.15 -22.83
C GLY A 24 -8.94 -12.22 -22.40
N ALA A 25 -8.45 -11.31 -23.24
CA ALA A 25 -7.50 -10.29 -22.81
C ALA A 25 -8.15 -9.36 -21.76
N ARG A 26 -7.37 -8.97 -20.72
CA ARG A 26 -7.90 -8.20 -19.59
C ARG A 26 -7.18 -6.88 -19.34
N THR A 27 -5.92 -6.77 -19.69
CA THR A 27 -5.09 -5.58 -19.50
C THR A 27 -4.60 -5.11 -20.85
N PHE A 28 -4.83 -3.84 -21.14
CA PHE A 28 -4.39 -3.17 -22.36
C PHE A 28 -3.63 -1.92 -21.95
N ILE A 29 -2.47 -1.69 -22.55
CA ILE A 29 -1.79 -0.40 -22.52
C ILE A 29 -2.06 0.25 -23.87
N ILE A 30 -2.57 1.45 -23.85
CA ILE A 30 -2.96 2.19 -25.07
C ILE A 30 -2.23 3.51 -25.08
N PRO A 31 -1.08 3.59 -25.78
CA PRO A 31 -0.37 4.83 -25.94
C PRO A 31 -1.17 5.83 -26.79
N ASP A 32 -0.99 7.11 -26.51
CA ASP A 32 -1.43 8.15 -27.41
C ASP A 32 -0.57 8.16 -28.69
N THR A 33 -1.05 8.77 -29.74
CA THR A 33 -0.24 8.95 -30.96
C THR A 33 0.73 10.11 -30.75
N PRO A 34 2.06 9.89 -30.70
CA PRO A 34 3.02 10.96 -30.51
C PRO A 34 3.14 11.83 -31.78
N GLN A 35 3.56 13.09 -31.60
CA GLN A 35 3.97 13.92 -32.71
C GLN A 35 5.39 13.53 -33.12
N SER A 36 5.59 13.18 -34.40
CA SER A 36 6.91 12.88 -34.92
C SER A 36 7.81 14.12 -34.92
N PHE A 37 9.12 13.92 -35.02
CA PHE A 37 10.13 15.00 -35.12
C PHE A 37 9.89 15.92 -36.33
N GLY A 38 9.22 15.46 -37.39
CA GLY A 38 8.79 16.24 -38.53
C GLY A 38 7.50 17.03 -38.35
N GLY A 39 6.92 17.01 -37.12
CA GLY A 39 5.67 17.74 -36.81
C GLY A 39 4.38 17.07 -37.33
N GLN A 40 4.45 15.82 -37.75
CA GLN A 40 3.28 15.04 -38.19
C GLN A 40 3.04 13.83 -37.29
N PRO A 41 1.79 13.41 -37.07
CA PRO A 41 0.55 14.12 -37.45
C PRO A 41 0.40 15.47 -36.72
N THR A 42 -0.38 16.38 -37.29
CA THR A 42 -0.67 17.67 -36.64
C THR A 42 -1.41 17.47 -35.33
N GLU A 43 -1.32 18.43 -34.40
CA GLU A 43 -1.98 18.35 -33.10
C GLU A 43 -3.50 18.12 -33.23
N SER A 44 -4.15 18.74 -34.20
CA SER A 44 -5.59 18.53 -34.44
C SER A 44 -5.93 17.10 -34.89
N LEU A 45 -5.07 16.46 -35.67
CA LEU A 45 -5.25 15.06 -36.10
C LEU A 45 -5.00 14.09 -34.94
N ARG A 46 -3.97 14.34 -34.14
CA ARG A 46 -3.68 13.57 -32.93
C ARG A 46 -4.86 13.63 -31.95
N ALA A 47 -5.32 14.85 -31.64
CA ALA A 47 -6.47 15.06 -30.75
C ALA A 47 -7.73 14.34 -31.25
N ALA A 48 -8.01 14.41 -32.56
CA ALA A 48 -9.15 13.73 -33.14
C ALA A 48 -9.04 12.19 -33.03
N TYR A 49 -7.86 11.63 -33.30
CA TYR A 49 -7.58 10.21 -33.19
C TYR A 49 -7.69 9.74 -31.72
N ASN A 50 -6.95 10.35 -30.82
CA ASN A 50 -6.88 9.95 -29.41
C ASN A 50 -8.25 10.08 -28.73
N THR A 51 -8.99 11.17 -29.01
CA THR A 51 -10.36 11.34 -28.48
C THR A 51 -11.30 10.24 -28.96
N ALA A 52 -11.28 9.90 -30.26
CA ALA A 52 -12.12 8.84 -30.80
C ALA A 52 -11.75 7.47 -30.22
N LEU A 53 -10.46 7.18 -30.08
CA LEU A 53 -9.94 5.93 -29.52
C LEU A 53 -10.41 5.76 -28.06
N TRP A 54 -10.12 6.74 -27.20
CA TRP A 54 -10.43 6.62 -25.78
C TRP A 54 -11.93 6.65 -25.49
N GLN A 55 -12.69 7.50 -26.18
CA GLN A 55 -14.15 7.50 -26.04
C GLN A 55 -14.77 6.19 -26.54
N GLY A 56 -14.24 5.63 -27.63
CA GLY A 56 -14.69 4.34 -28.16
C GLY A 56 -14.41 3.18 -27.19
N LEU A 57 -13.22 3.12 -26.62
CA LEU A 57 -12.84 2.10 -25.63
C LEU A 57 -13.64 2.24 -24.32
N ALA A 58 -13.83 3.47 -23.82
CA ALA A 58 -14.65 3.74 -22.65
C ALA A 58 -16.11 3.35 -22.86
N ALA A 59 -16.70 3.68 -24.03
CA ALA A 59 -18.04 3.29 -24.38
C ALA A 59 -18.22 1.77 -24.51
N ALA A 60 -17.17 1.05 -24.88
CA ALA A 60 -17.11 -0.41 -24.94
C ALA A 60 -16.79 -1.06 -23.59
N HIS A 61 -16.67 -0.29 -22.51
CA HIS A 61 -16.30 -0.76 -21.16
C HIS A 61 -14.97 -1.56 -21.11
N VAL A 62 -14.00 -1.15 -21.93
CA VAL A 62 -12.65 -1.69 -21.89
C VAL A 62 -11.89 -0.95 -20.79
N ASN A 63 -11.36 -1.69 -19.80
CA ASN A 63 -10.36 -1.12 -18.89
C ASN A 63 -9.01 -1.12 -19.60
N PHE A 64 -8.42 0.04 -19.78
CA PHE A 64 -7.11 0.20 -20.42
C PHE A 64 -6.29 1.26 -19.69
N VAL A 65 -4.99 1.08 -19.69
CA VAL A 65 -4.01 2.03 -19.16
C VAL A 65 -3.64 2.98 -20.30
N PRO A 66 -4.05 4.24 -20.28
CA PRO A 66 -3.60 5.22 -21.25
C PRO A 66 -2.12 5.56 -20.97
N ALA A 67 -1.32 5.77 -22.01
CA ALA A 67 0.06 6.23 -21.88
C ALA A 67 0.29 7.49 -22.74
N ASP A 68 0.75 8.57 -22.11
CA ASP A 68 1.05 9.84 -22.78
C ASP A 68 2.50 9.83 -23.34
N ILE A 69 2.68 9.04 -24.39
CA ILE A 69 3.98 8.89 -25.07
C ILE A 69 4.45 10.22 -25.66
N ASN A 70 3.50 11.06 -26.10
CA ASN A 70 3.85 12.37 -26.63
C ASN A 70 4.43 13.32 -25.58
N ALA A 71 3.90 13.34 -24.35
CA ALA A 71 4.48 14.13 -23.27
C ALA A 71 5.83 13.55 -22.83
N MET A 72 5.95 12.21 -22.75
CA MET A 72 7.23 11.55 -22.48
C MET A 72 8.30 11.97 -23.49
N TYR A 73 8.01 11.91 -24.80
CA TYR A 73 8.97 12.33 -25.83
C TYR A 73 9.37 13.79 -25.70
N ARG A 74 8.44 14.68 -25.41
CA ARG A 74 8.74 16.11 -25.19
C ARG A 74 9.67 16.31 -23.99
N ALA A 75 9.43 15.59 -22.88
CA ALA A 75 10.27 15.66 -21.70
C ALA A 75 11.68 15.14 -21.97
N VAL A 76 11.79 14.01 -22.67
CA VAL A 76 13.09 13.42 -23.07
C VAL A 76 13.86 14.36 -24.01
N GLN A 77 13.17 14.98 -24.97
CA GLN A 77 13.82 15.96 -25.90
C GLN A 77 14.23 17.25 -25.18
N ALA A 78 13.47 17.70 -24.17
CA ALA A 78 13.80 18.89 -23.41
C ALA A 78 15.02 18.70 -22.50
N SER A 79 15.25 17.45 -22.04
CA SER A 79 16.33 17.12 -21.10
C SER A 79 16.98 15.76 -21.41
N PRO A 80 17.52 15.53 -22.59
CA PRO A 80 18.00 14.23 -23.07
C PRO A 80 19.06 13.62 -22.15
N SER A 81 19.98 14.43 -21.63
CA SER A 81 21.03 13.96 -20.71
C SER A 81 20.49 13.38 -19.39
N THR A 82 19.34 13.81 -18.93
CA THR A 82 18.66 13.23 -17.76
C THR A 82 18.33 11.75 -18.01
N PHE A 83 18.01 11.39 -19.24
CA PHE A 83 17.66 10.03 -19.65
C PHE A 83 18.85 9.26 -20.25
N GLY A 84 20.07 9.77 -20.15
CA GLY A 84 21.28 9.14 -20.69
C GLY A 84 21.45 9.30 -22.18
N LEU A 85 20.72 10.23 -22.80
CA LEU A 85 20.77 10.45 -24.26
C LEU A 85 21.62 11.65 -24.64
N ILE A 86 22.11 11.62 -25.87
CA ILE A 86 22.87 12.74 -26.49
C ILE A 86 21.86 13.77 -27.01
N GLY A 87 21.96 15.02 -26.54
CA GLY A 87 21.11 16.12 -26.97
C GLY A 87 21.41 16.55 -28.40
N GLY A 88 20.35 16.80 -29.19
CA GLY A 88 20.49 17.30 -30.57
C GLY A 88 21.01 16.27 -31.56
N GLY A 89 21.21 15.01 -31.16
CA GLY A 89 21.56 13.89 -32.02
C GLY A 89 20.40 13.51 -32.93
N GLY A 90 20.69 13.26 -34.21
CA GLY A 90 19.75 12.64 -35.13
C GLY A 90 19.48 11.17 -34.75
N PRO A 91 18.98 10.36 -35.69
CA PRO A 91 18.81 8.94 -35.50
C PRO A 91 20.12 8.19 -35.22
N ALA A 92 20.01 7.06 -34.49
CA ALA A 92 21.15 6.18 -34.21
C ALA A 92 21.73 5.53 -35.50
N CYS A 93 20.93 5.42 -36.54
CA CYS A 93 21.30 4.77 -37.81
C CYS A 93 21.48 5.81 -38.93
N THR A 94 22.53 5.62 -39.73
CA THR A 94 22.77 6.46 -40.91
C THR A 94 21.67 6.28 -41.96
N GLN A 95 21.14 7.38 -42.49
CA GLN A 95 20.12 7.33 -43.54
C GLN A 95 20.68 6.84 -44.87
N PRO A 96 20.17 5.77 -45.48
CA PRO A 96 20.59 5.31 -46.78
C PRO A 96 20.14 6.25 -47.89
N ALA A 97 20.95 6.36 -48.96
CA ALA A 97 20.56 7.12 -50.12
C ALA A 97 19.31 6.52 -50.79
N GLY A 98 18.34 7.41 -51.09
CA GLY A 98 17.08 7.01 -51.74
C GLY A 98 16.04 6.38 -50.84
N ILE A 99 16.26 6.25 -49.51
CA ILE A 99 15.30 5.77 -48.53
C ILE A 99 14.95 6.93 -47.59
N PRO A 100 13.82 7.58 -47.78
CA PRO A 100 13.51 8.83 -47.06
C PRO A 100 13.02 8.58 -45.63
N SER A 101 12.52 7.37 -45.29
CA SER A 101 11.93 7.09 -43.99
C SER A 101 11.97 5.59 -43.65
N GLY A 102 11.99 5.24 -42.34
CA GLY A 102 11.84 3.88 -41.84
C GLY A 102 13.01 2.92 -42.14
N TRP A 103 14.27 3.40 -42.11
CA TRP A 103 15.44 2.60 -42.50
C TRP A 103 16.05 1.79 -41.35
N SER A 104 15.51 1.83 -40.14
CA SER A 104 16.08 1.11 -38.98
C SER A 104 16.19 -0.40 -39.20
N THR A 105 15.30 -1.00 -39.98
CA THR A 105 15.34 -2.44 -40.32
C THR A 105 16.55 -2.86 -41.15
N MET A 106 17.24 -1.90 -41.77
CA MET A 106 18.46 -2.11 -42.56
C MET A 106 19.74 -1.77 -41.79
N CYS A 107 19.57 -1.25 -40.56
CA CYS A 107 20.66 -0.79 -39.71
C CYS A 107 21.29 -1.96 -38.96
N SER A 108 22.58 -2.11 -39.09
CA SER A 108 23.37 -3.02 -38.23
C SER A 108 24.83 -2.59 -38.22
N PRO A 109 25.64 -3.00 -37.24
CA PRO A 109 27.06 -2.70 -37.17
C PRO A 109 27.84 -3.17 -38.38
N THR A 110 27.33 -4.14 -39.12
CA THR A 110 28.00 -4.75 -40.31
C THR A 110 27.30 -4.46 -41.64
N SER A 111 26.24 -3.66 -41.63
CA SER A 111 25.48 -3.33 -42.83
C SER A 111 26.27 -2.38 -43.74
N THR A 112 26.18 -2.59 -45.05
CA THR A 112 26.70 -1.67 -46.06
C THR A 112 25.67 -0.61 -46.50
N ILE A 113 24.42 -0.73 -46.04
CA ILE A 113 23.30 0.13 -46.40
C ILE A 113 23.07 1.20 -45.33
N SER A 114 22.96 0.78 -44.09
CA SER A 114 22.79 1.66 -42.94
C SER A 114 23.56 1.11 -41.73
N THR A 115 24.34 1.96 -41.07
CA THR A 115 25.14 1.58 -39.90
C THR A 115 24.84 2.51 -38.74
N LEU A 116 25.22 2.11 -37.54
CA LEU A 116 25.17 3.00 -36.37
C LEU A 116 26.10 4.24 -36.61
N VAL A 117 25.64 5.43 -36.20
CA VAL A 117 26.41 6.66 -36.27
C VAL A 117 27.62 6.68 -35.33
N SER A 118 27.55 5.87 -34.26
CA SER A 118 28.64 5.57 -33.33
C SER A 118 28.41 4.16 -32.74
N PRO A 119 29.43 3.51 -32.15
CA PRO A 119 29.28 2.17 -31.58
C PRO A 119 28.14 2.02 -30.55
N ASP A 120 27.87 3.09 -29.78
CA ASP A 120 26.87 3.11 -28.70
C ASP A 120 25.60 3.85 -29.08
N ALA A 121 25.39 4.17 -30.38
CA ALA A 121 24.29 5.02 -30.81
C ALA A 121 22.91 4.46 -30.43
N GLU A 122 22.73 3.14 -30.42
CA GLU A 122 21.48 2.50 -30.03
C GLU A 122 21.11 2.73 -28.56
N TYR A 123 22.08 3.02 -27.68
CA TYR A 123 21.89 3.30 -26.25
C TYR A 123 21.99 4.79 -25.90
N THR A 124 22.33 5.65 -26.85
CA THR A 124 22.55 7.09 -26.60
C THR A 124 21.68 8.02 -27.44
N HIS A 125 20.90 7.48 -28.36
CA HIS A 125 19.93 8.21 -29.17
C HIS A 125 18.51 7.74 -28.85
N LEU A 126 17.50 8.61 -28.94
CA LEU A 126 16.10 8.26 -28.70
C LEU A 126 15.54 7.43 -29.87
N LEU A 127 15.87 7.77 -31.08
CA LEU A 127 15.37 7.12 -32.29
C LEU A 127 16.45 6.31 -33.02
N ALA A 128 16.03 5.21 -33.63
CA ALA A 128 16.82 4.40 -34.52
C ALA A 128 16.89 5.01 -35.94
N ASP A 129 15.77 5.51 -36.44
CA ASP A 129 15.61 6.24 -37.71
C ASP A 129 14.73 7.49 -37.49
N ASP A 130 13.99 7.95 -38.46
CA ASP A 130 13.09 9.12 -38.34
C ASP A 130 11.77 8.82 -37.66
N ILE A 131 11.45 7.54 -37.37
CA ILE A 131 10.16 7.10 -36.84
C ILE A 131 10.32 6.17 -35.65
N HIS A 132 11.20 5.17 -35.76
CA HIS A 132 11.28 4.05 -34.80
C HIS A 132 12.22 4.38 -33.66
N LEU A 133 11.88 3.90 -32.47
CA LEU A 133 12.73 4.02 -31.30
C LEU A 133 14.02 3.20 -31.46
N SER A 134 15.11 3.72 -30.90
CA SER A 134 16.32 2.96 -30.62
C SER A 134 16.12 1.98 -29.45
N THR A 135 17.14 1.21 -29.10
CA THR A 135 17.14 0.38 -27.89
C THR A 135 16.90 1.23 -26.64
N ALA A 136 17.58 2.38 -26.49
CA ALA A 136 17.36 3.29 -25.37
C ALA A 136 15.94 3.86 -25.36
N GLY A 137 15.42 4.25 -26.53
CA GLY A 137 14.05 4.77 -26.64
C GLY A 137 12.99 3.74 -26.21
N GLN A 138 13.18 2.48 -26.63
CA GLN A 138 12.29 1.37 -26.23
C GLN A 138 12.35 1.08 -24.71
N ILE A 139 13.53 1.16 -24.10
CA ILE A 139 13.68 1.01 -22.64
C ILE A 139 12.92 2.13 -21.93
N ILE A 140 13.11 3.39 -22.35
CA ILE A 140 12.43 4.55 -21.77
C ILE A 140 10.91 4.42 -21.85
N GLU A 141 10.37 3.99 -22.99
CA GLU A 141 8.93 3.79 -23.18
C GLU A 141 8.42 2.62 -22.33
N ALA A 142 9.12 1.50 -22.31
CA ALA A 142 8.76 0.33 -21.52
C ALA A 142 8.76 0.62 -20.00
N ASP A 143 9.75 1.34 -19.50
CA ASP A 143 9.85 1.74 -18.09
C ASP A 143 8.69 2.68 -17.71
N TYR A 144 8.35 3.63 -18.59
CA TYR A 144 7.21 4.51 -18.39
C TYR A 144 5.88 3.73 -18.31
N GLU A 145 5.61 2.90 -19.31
CA GLU A 145 4.39 2.08 -19.33
C GLU A 145 4.30 1.11 -18.16
N TYR A 146 5.42 0.51 -17.77
CA TYR A 146 5.51 -0.35 -16.60
C TYR A 146 5.17 0.40 -15.31
N SER A 147 5.63 1.64 -15.17
CA SER A 147 5.31 2.48 -14.02
C SER A 147 3.82 2.78 -13.89
N LEU A 148 3.10 2.93 -15.02
CA LEU A 148 1.65 3.15 -15.02
C LEU A 148 0.87 1.92 -14.54
N ILE A 149 1.35 0.71 -14.86
CA ILE A 149 0.72 -0.54 -14.42
C ILE A 149 0.95 -0.78 -12.93
N THR A 150 2.16 -0.52 -12.43
CA THR A 150 2.56 -0.85 -11.07
C THR A 150 2.05 0.14 -10.04
N ALA A 151 2.00 1.43 -10.39
CA ALA A 151 1.68 2.51 -9.46
C ALA A 151 0.37 2.31 -8.67
N PRO A 152 -0.79 1.96 -9.28
CA PRO A 152 -2.01 1.77 -8.49
C PRO A 152 -1.91 0.63 -7.48
N THR A 153 -1.16 -0.44 -7.82
CA THR A 153 -0.94 -1.57 -6.92
C THR A 153 -0.05 -1.15 -5.73
N GLU A 154 1.01 -0.37 -5.97
CA GLU A 154 1.85 0.20 -4.90
C GLU A 154 1.04 1.11 -3.98
N ILE A 155 0.26 2.03 -4.54
CA ILE A 155 -0.57 2.97 -3.76
C ILE A 155 -1.68 2.26 -2.97
N SER A 156 -2.03 1.02 -3.31
CA SER A 156 -2.98 0.23 -2.51
C SER A 156 -2.49 -0.06 -1.10
N LEU A 157 -1.18 0.01 -0.85
CA LEU A 157 -0.56 -0.16 0.47
C LEU A 157 -1.00 0.90 1.48
N LEU A 158 -1.32 2.12 1.03
CA LEU A 158 -1.80 3.18 1.92
C LEU A 158 -3.06 2.76 2.69
N ALA A 159 -3.89 1.90 2.09
CA ALA A 159 -5.09 1.38 2.75
C ALA A 159 -4.86 0.03 3.46
N GLU A 160 -3.81 -0.72 3.13
CA GLU A 160 -3.46 -1.98 3.82
C GLU A 160 -2.66 -1.75 5.11
N ALA A 161 -1.71 -0.83 5.12
CA ALA A 161 -0.87 -0.55 6.29
C ALA A 161 -1.68 -0.19 7.56
N PRO A 162 -2.73 0.66 7.49
CA PRO A 162 -3.54 1.00 8.66
C PRO A 162 -4.30 -0.18 9.25
N VAL A 163 -4.66 -1.18 8.46
CA VAL A 163 -5.32 -2.40 8.96
C VAL A 163 -4.40 -3.08 9.98
N LYS A 164 -3.11 -3.19 9.66
CA LYS A 164 -2.12 -3.84 10.53
C LYS A 164 -1.73 -2.97 11.72
N THR A 165 -1.52 -1.68 11.50
CA THR A 165 -1.21 -0.75 12.59
C THR A 165 -2.31 -0.74 13.64
N ARG A 166 -3.58 -0.68 13.22
CA ARG A 166 -4.73 -0.72 14.12
C ARG A 166 -4.86 -2.07 14.84
N GLN A 167 -4.62 -3.19 14.16
CA GLN A 167 -4.60 -4.50 14.81
C GLN A 167 -3.60 -4.52 15.98
N THR A 168 -2.38 -4.01 15.78
CA THR A 168 -1.36 -3.94 16.83
C THR A 168 -1.80 -3.06 18.02
N MET A 169 -2.49 -1.94 17.78
CA MET A 169 -3.05 -1.09 18.84
C MET A 169 -4.14 -1.81 19.63
N ILE A 170 -5.01 -2.56 18.96
CA ILE A 170 -6.10 -3.33 19.60
C ILE A 170 -5.52 -4.47 20.43
N GLU A 171 -4.52 -5.20 19.93
CA GLU A 171 -3.86 -6.26 20.70
C GLU A 171 -3.17 -5.71 21.97
N ALA A 172 -2.61 -4.50 21.92
CA ALA A 172 -2.06 -3.84 23.09
C ALA A 172 -3.17 -3.59 24.16
N MET A 173 -4.37 -3.20 23.73
CA MET A 173 -5.51 -2.99 24.62
C MET A 173 -6.03 -4.33 25.20
N PHE A 174 -6.18 -5.38 24.40
CA PHE A 174 -6.54 -6.72 24.91
C PHE A 174 -5.52 -7.23 25.93
N THR A 175 -4.23 -7.05 25.66
CA THR A 175 -3.17 -7.41 26.61
C THR A 175 -3.33 -6.63 27.93
N GLN A 176 -3.58 -5.34 27.88
CA GLN A 176 -3.82 -4.50 29.07
C GLN A 176 -5.06 -4.91 29.83
N ILE A 177 -6.16 -5.20 29.16
CA ILE A 177 -7.40 -5.72 29.79
C ILE A 177 -7.08 -7.02 30.54
N GLY A 178 -6.35 -7.95 29.91
CA GLY A 178 -5.92 -9.20 30.54
C GLY A 178 -5.02 -8.98 31.78
N LEU A 179 -4.14 -7.99 31.77
CA LEU A 179 -3.32 -7.64 32.93
C LEU A 179 -4.12 -6.99 34.05
N SER A 180 -5.13 -6.19 33.74
CA SER A 180 -6.03 -5.60 34.72
C SER A 180 -6.82 -6.65 35.53
N GLN A 181 -6.87 -7.90 35.02
CA GLN A 181 -7.42 -9.04 35.80
C GLN A 181 -6.71 -9.29 37.15
N GLN A 182 -5.48 -8.85 37.29
CA GLN A 182 -4.69 -9.08 38.51
C GLN A 182 -5.05 -8.10 39.64
N ASN A 183 -5.71 -6.96 39.35
CA ASN A 183 -6.09 -5.91 40.32
C ASN A 183 -7.62 -5.63 40.31
N ARG A 184 -8.43 -6.64 40.61
CA ARG A 184 -9.89 -6.64 40.37
C ARG A 184 -10.74 -6.06 41.52
N ASN A 185 -10.23 -5.25 42.38
CA ASN A 185 -11.08 -4.61 43.37
C ASN A 185 -12.00 -3.57 42.71
N VAL A 186 -13.31 -3.68 42.99
CA VAL A 186 -14.26 -2.65 42.56
C VAL A 186 -13.83 -1.28 43.11
N GLY A 187 -13.92 -0.27 42.26
CA GLY A 187 -13.45 1.08 42.57
C GLY A 187 -11.98 1.32 42.24
N THR A 188 -11.27 0.36 41.64
CA THR A 188 -9.86 0.54 41.21
C THR A 188 -9.80 1.29 39.88
N TYR A 189 -8.96 2.32 39.86
CA TYR A 189 -8.58 3.05 38.65
C TYR A 189 -7.16 2.61 38.22
N ASN A 190 -7.01 2.30 36.95
CA ASN A 190 -5.71 2.02 36.36
C ASN A 190 -5.38 3.02 35.29
N ALA A 191 -4.12 3.45 35.24
CA ALA A 191 -3.52 4.15 34.11
C ALA A 191 -2.45 3.27 33.51
N TRP A 192 -2.36 3.24 32.19
CA TRP A 192 -1.38 2.38 31.52
C TRP A 192 -0.80 3.02 30.27
N ILE A 193 0.36 2.56 29.90
CA ILE A 193 1.05 2.90 28.66
C ILE A 193 1.64 1.63 28.05
N SER A 194 1.54 1.51 26.73
CA SER A 194 2.25 0.48 25.97
C SER A 194 2.85 1.08 24.71
N GLY A 195 3.95 0.48 24.26
CA GLY A 195 4.57 0.81 22.99
C GLY A 195 5.07 -0.46 22.32
N GLY A 196 5.08 -0.46 20.99
CA GLY A 196 5.47 -1.60 20.22
C GLY A 196 6.05 -1.24 18.87
N VAL A 197 6.79 -2.18 18.33
CA VAL A 197 7.32 -2.17 16.97
C VAL A 197 6.91 -3.46 16.29
N SER A 198 6.55 -3.37 15.02
CA SER A 198 6.31 -4.56 14.21
C SER A 198 7.04 -4.45 12.87
N ALA A 199 7.24 -5.57 12.21
CA ALA A 199 7.68 -5.64 10.83
C ALA A 199 6.51 -6.20 10.01
N LEU A 200 6.25 -5.59 8.88
CA LEU A 200 5.23 -6.01 7.93
C LEU A 200 5.83 -6.06 6.53
N GLY A 201 6.09 -7.25 6.02
CA GLY A 201 6.54 -7.47 4.66
C GLY A 201 5.43 -8.07 3.82
N MET A 202 5.17 -7.49 2.66
CA MET A 202 4.28 -8.07 1.65
C MET A 202 5.13 -8.55 0.48
N GLN A 203 5.23 -9.86 0.30
CA GLN A 203 6.00 -10.48 -0.78
C GLN A 203 5.05 -11.00 -1.85
N SER A 204 5.20 -10.53 -3.08
CA SER A 204 4.51 -11.07 -4.23
C SER A 204 5.43 -11.01 -5.45
N SER A 205 5.25 -11.96 -6.37
CA SER A 205 5.84 -11.88 -7.71
C SER A 205 5.06 -10.93 -8.64
N ALA A 206 3.95 -10.34 -8.16
CA ALA A 206 3.17 -9.39 -8.93
C ALA A 206 3.86 -8.02 -8.99
N PRO A 207 3.77 -7.31 -10.12
CA PRO A 207 4.25 -5.93 -10.22
C PRO A 207 3.64 -5.03 -9.14
N GLY A 208 4.43 -4.09 -8.63
CA GLY A 208 3.96 -3.09 -7.66
C GLY A 208 3.91 -3.57 -6.21
N VAL A 209 4.35 -4.79 -5.89
CA VAL A 209 4.38 -5.26 -4.49
C VAL A 209 5.79 -5.07 -3.93
N PRO A 210 5.96 -4.24 -2.91
CA PRO A 210 7.27 -3.99 -2.30
C PRO A 210 7.76 -5.23 -1.55
N GLY A 211 9.08 -5.45 -1.60
CA GLY A 211 9.76 -6.45 -0.78
C GLY A 211 10.17 -5.94 0.60
N ASP A 212 9.99 -4.66 0.86
CA ASP A 212 10.41 -4.05 2.13
C ASP A 212 9.37 -4.30 3.22
N PRO A 213 9.81 -4.80 4.38
CA PRO A 213 8.91 -5.12 5.48
C PRO A 213 8.46 -3.91 6.27
N GLY A 214 8.42 -2.71 5.88
CA GLY A 214 7.98 -1.57 6.70
C GLY A 214 8.09 -1.83 8.22
N ALA A 215 8.35 -0.85 9.02
CA ALA A 215 8.51 -0.99 10.46
C ALA A 215 7.51 -0.11 11.23
N PRO A 216 6.22 -0.52 11.33
CA PRO A 216 5.24 0.21 12.11
C PRO A 216 5.65 0.35 13.56
N LEU A 217 5.62 1.58 14.05
CA LEU A 217 5.80 1.94 15.46
C LEU A 217 4.46 2.39 16.03
N GLY A 218 4.15 2.01 17.26
CA GLY A 218 2.94 2.43 17.93
C GLY A 218 3.13 2.65 19.41
N ALA A 219 2.36 3.61 19.96
CA ALA A 219 2.23 3.83 21.39
C ALA A 219 0.77 4.09 21.73
N THR A 220 0.35 3.56 22.88
CA THR A 220 -1.02 3.71 23.38
C THR A 220 -0.97 4.06 24.87
N VAL A 221 -1.75 5.06 25.25
CA VAL A 221 -1.95 5.45 26.65
C VAL A 221 -3.43 5.30 26.97
N GLY A 222 -3.75 4.66 28.07
CA GLY A 222 -5.14 4.41 28.44
C GLY A 222 -5.40 4.52 29.93
N PHE A 223 -6.69 4.49 30.23
CA PHE A 223 -7.22 4.55 31.57
C PHE A 223 -8.45 3.65 31.65
N ASP A 224 -8.56 2.89 32.74
CA ASP A 224 -9.75 2.06 33.01
C ASP A 224 -10.19 2.11 34.46
N TYR A 225 -11.44 1.70 34.67
CA TYR A 225 -12.10 1.69 35.94
C TYR A 225 -12.88 0.38 36.15
N ALA A 226 -12.59 -0.31 37.22
CA ALA A 226 -13.34 -1.48 37.65
C ALA A 226 -14.63 -1.04 38.40
N PHE A 227 -15.75 -0.96 37.71
CA PHE A 227 -17.01 -0.39 38.24
C PHE A 227 -17.92 -1.43 38.94
N ALA A 228 -17.76 -2.72 38.68
CA ALA A 228 -18.47 -3.80 39.29
C ALA A 228 -17.60 -5.08 39.35
N PRO A 229 -17.99 -6.11 40.15
CA PRO A 229 -17.23 -7.36 40.23
C PRO A 229 -17.08 -8.01 38.86
N GLY A 230 -15.84 -8.15 38.41
CA GLY A 230 -15.48 -8.67 37.10
C GLY A 230 -15.69 -7.71 35.89
N TRP A 231 -16.22 -6.51 36.11
CA TRP A 231 -16.47 -5.56 35.05
C TRP A 231 -15.49 -4.37 35.08
N LEU A 232 -14.93 -4.04 33.95
CA LEU A 232 -14.18 -2.81 33.75
C LEU A 232 -14.62 -2.11 32.46
N ALA A 233 -14.39 -0.79 32.41
CA ALA A 233 -14.53 0.02 31.22
C ALA A 233 -13.40 1.04 31.18
N GLY A 234 -12.97 1.43 29.97
CA GLY A 234 -11.84 2.33 29.79
C GLY A 234 -11.84 3.01 28.44
N GLY A 235 -10.84 3.86 28.29
CA GLY A 235 -10.54 4.52 27.03
C GLY A 235 -9.04 4.66 26.81
N ALA A 236 -8.65 4.84 25.56
CA ALA A 236 -7.26 4.96 25.18
C ALA A 236 -7.07 5.93 24.02
N VAL A 237 -5.89 6.48 23.95
CA VAL A 237 -5.36 7.27 22.83
C VAL A 237 -4.16 6.52 22.28
N SER A 238 -4.14 6.32 20.97
CA SER A 238 -3.03 5.64 20.29
C SER A 238 -2.45 6.54 19.20
N VAL A 239 -1.15 6.41 19.01
CA VAL A 239 -0.43 6.99 17.88
C VAL A 239 0.35 5.89 17.18
N GLY A 240 0.38 5.92 15.85
CA GLY A 240 1.16 4.99 15.03
C GLY A 240 1.92 5.73 13.95
N ASN A 241 3.06 5.19 13.57
CA ASN A 241 3.86 5.66 12.45
C ASN A 241 4.34 4.47 11.65
N THR A 242 4.20 4.53 10.34
CA THR A 242 4.68 3.51 9.40
C THR A 242 5.41 4.20 8.26
N THR A 243 6.57 3.67 7.89
CA THR A 243 7.24 3.99 6.62
C THR A 243 7.41 2.68 5.86
N GLN A 244 7.02 2.66 4.59
CA GLN A 244 7.17 1.49 3.74
C GLN A 244 7.63 1.92 2.34
N THR A 245 8.59 1.20 1.76
CA THR A 245 9.13 1.49 0.43
C THR A 245 8.29 0.86 -0.67
N PHE A 246 8.29 1.49 -1.84
CA PHE A 246 7.69 0.94 -3.05
C PHE A 246 8.69 0.08 -3.84
N SER A 247 8.21 -0.82 -4.68
CA SER A 247 9.04 -1.76 -5.42
C SER A 247 9.96 -1.08 -6.45
N LEU A 248 9.52 0.01 -7.05
CA LEU A 248 10.30 0.79 -8.01
C LEU A 248 11.14 1.89 -7.36
N GLY A 249 10.99 2.09 -6.06
CA GLY A 249 11.69 3.11 -5.27
C GLY A 249 10.77 4.22 -4.75
N GLY A 250 11.28 4.95 -3.75
CA GLY A 250 10.47 5.86 -2.97
C GLY A 250 9.77 5.18 -1.81
N ASP A 251 9.01 5.92 -1.05
CA ASP A 251 8.31 5.44 0.13
C ASP A 251 6.99 6.19 0.37
N PHE A 252 6.18 5.68 1.29
CA PHE A 252 5.17 6.48 1.94
C PHE A 252 5.38 6.48 3.45
N ARG A 253 5.03 7.59 4.08
CA ARG A 253 5.04 7.77 5.53
C ARG A 253 3.64 8.05 5.99
N GLN A 254 3.15 7.18 6.86
CA GLN A 254 1.81 7.23 7.38
C GLN A 254 1.84 7.44 8.88
N ASN A 255 1.09 8.43 9.36
CA ASN A 255 0.83 8.66 10.77
C ASN A 255 -0.64 8.36 11.05
N GLU A 256 -0.91 7.63 12.12
CA GLU A 256 -2.25 7.36 12.61
C GLU A 256 -2.42 7.89 14.04
N PHE A 257 -3.52 8.60 14.28
CA PHE A 257 -4.00 8.96 15.61
C PHE A 257 -5.35 8.31 15.84
N ALA A 258 -5.54 7.64 16.97
CA ALA A 258 -6.77 6.93 17.27
C ALA A 258 -7.29 7.17 18.69
N LEU A 259 -8.61 7.24 18.80
CA LEU A 259 -9.34 7.20 20.07
C LEU A 259 -10.07 5.87 20.17
N SER A 260 -10.01 5.25 21.36
CA SER A 260 -10.62 3.97 21.62
C SER A 260 -11.41 4.00 22.93
N ALA A 261 -12.49 3.24 22.96
CA ALA A 261 -13.24 2.93 24.18
C ALA A 261 -13.41 1.42 24.27
N TYR A 262 -13.36 0.88 25.48
CA TYR A 262 -13.48 -0.54 25.71
C TYR A 262 -14.25 -0.89 26.98
N ALA A 263 -14.82 -2.09 26.99
CA ALA A 263 -15.41 -2.70 28.17
C ALA A 263 -15.03 -4.18 28.21
N ALA A 264 -14.90 -4.72 29.42
CA ALA A 264 -14.56 -6.11 29.62
C ALA A 264 -15.32 -6.72 30.77
N TYR A 265 -15.71 -7.98 30.60
CA TYR A 265 -16.16 -8.88 31.64
C TYR A 265 -15.10 -9.93 31.93
N LEU A 266 -14.44 -9.77 33.06
CA LEU A 266 -13.33 -10.61 33.50
C LEU A 266 -13.82 -11.60 34.56
N GLY A 267 -14.87 -12.34 34.24
CA GLY A 267 -15.47 -13.34 35.10
C GLY A 267 -14.66 -14.65 35.14
N HIS A 268 -15.20 -15.62 35.87
CA HIS A 268 -14.71 -17.00 35.92
C HIS A 268 -15.89 -17.95 35.86
N PRO A 269 -15.91 -18.96 34.99
CA PRO A 269 -14.84 -19.31 34.03
C PRO A 269 -14.89 -18.53 32.70
N PHE A 270 -15.94 -17.73 32.45
CA PHE A 270 -16.10 -16.96 31.21
C PHE A 270 -15.53 -15.55 31.32
N TRP A 271 -14.97 -15.07 30.23
CA TRP A 271 -14.54 -13.69 30.06
C TRP A 271 -14.90 -13.20 28.65
N ALA A 272 -15.05 -11.90 28.48
CA ALA A 272 -15.30 -11.28 27.18
C ALA A 272 -14.91 -9.80 27.20
N ASP A 273 -14.36 -9.33 26.10
CA ASP A 273 -13.87 -7.97 25.90
C ASP A 273 -14.41 -7.41 24.59
N ILE A 274 -14.67 -6.10 24.56
CA ILE A 274 -15.07 -5.36 23.37
C ILE A 274 -14.33 -4.04 23.30
N ILE A 275 -13.84 -3.67 22.12
CA ILE A 275 -13.09 -2.43 21.85
C ILE A 275 -13.66 -1.78 20.60
N GLY A 276 -14.12 -0.53 20.71
CA GLY A 276 -14.44 0.33 19.57
C GLY A 276 -13.36 1.39 19.39
N SER A 277 -12.94 1.67 18.15
CA SER A 277 -11.87 2.63 17.88
C SER A 277 -12.14 3.41 16.60
N ALA A 278 -11.76 4.69 16.60
CA ALA A 278 -11.80 5.56 15.44
C ALA A 278 -10.51 6.38 15.35
N GLY A 279 -9.95 6.51 14.16
CA GLY A 279 -8.69 7.19 13.94
C GLY A 279 -8.64 7.98 12.66
N TYR A 280 -7.73 8.94 12.66
CA TYR A 280 -7.35 9.77 11.54
C TYR A 280 -5.98 9.33 11.03
N ILE A 281 -5.81 9.34 9.73
CA ILE A 281 -4.60 8.93 9.02
C ILE A 281 -4.10 10.11 8.19
N ASP A 282 -2.79 10.33 8.19
CA ASP A 282 -2.08 11.32 7.39
C ASP A 282 -0.94 10.65 6.64
N ASP A 283 -0.94 10.77 5.31
CA ASP A 283 -0.01 10.12 4.40
C ASP A 283 0.81 11.13 3.61
N ASN A 284 2.12 10.94 3.57
CA ASN A 284 3.03 11.59 2.65
C ASN A 284 3.64 10.52 1.74
N VAL A 285 3.58 10.75 0.43
CA VAL A 285 3.96 9.77 -0.60
C VAL A 285 5.05 10.36 -1.48
N ASP A 286 6.14 9.62 -1.61
CA ASP A 286 7.26 9.90 -2.51
C ASP A 286 7.44 8.67 -3.41
N ARG A 287 6.91 8.70 -4.63
CA ARG A 287 7.00 7.59 -5.59
C ARG A 287 8.08 7.88 -6.62
N ILE A 288 9.05 6.98 -6.75
CA ILE A 288 10.09 7.05 -7.79
C ILE A 288 9.63 6.29 -9.03
N VAL A 289 9.75 6.94 -10.17
CA VAL A 289 9.52 6.35 -11.49
C VAL A 289 10.86 6.23 -12.19
N PRO A 290 11.45 5.03 -12.27
CA PRO A 290 12.67 4.80 -13.03
C PRO A 290 12.33 4.81 -14.52
N ILE A 291 13.06 5.61 -15.31
CA ILE A 291 12.91 5.69 -16.76
C ILE A 291 14.31 5.75 -17.38
N GLY A 292 14.77 4.67 -17.97
CA GLY A 292 16.17 4.51 -18.36
C GLY A 292 17.09 4.71 -17.15
N ILE A 293 17.99 5.69 -17.22
CA ILE A 293 18.86 6.04 -16.08
C ILE A 293 18.23 7.08 -15.12
N ALA A 294 17.13 7.71 -15.51
CA ALA A 294 16.46 8.73 -14.72
C ALA A 294 15.70 8.11 -13.55
N GLN A 295 15.67 8.85 -12.43
CA GLN A 295 14.84 8.53 -11.25
C GLN A 295 13.92 9.73 -11.02
N ILE A 296 12.67 9.65 -11.48
CA ILE A 296 11.71 10.76 -11.43
C ILE A 296 10.90 10.62 -10.14
N ALA A 297 11.02 11.61 -9.25
CA ALA A 297 10.30 11.62 -7.99
C ALA A 297 8.96 12.35 -8.14
N ASN A 298 7.86 11.63 -7.99
CA ASN A 298 6.52 12.18 -7.89
C ASN A 298 6.12 12.21 -6.41
N THR A 299 5.61 13.36 -5.94
CA THR A 299 5.27 13.55 -4.54
C THR A 299 3.78 13.87 -4.37
N GLY A 300 3.21 13.44 -3.27
CA GLY A 300 1.83 13.72 -2.93
C GLY A 300 1.54 13.56 -1.46
N SER A 301 0.37 13.99 -1.03
CA SER A 301 -0.12 13.77 0.32
C SER A 301 -1.62 13.51 0.30
N THR A 302 -2.09 12.72 1.25
CA THR A 302 -3.51 12.44 1.41
C THR A 302 -3.83 12.18 2.88
N ASN A 303 -5.11 12.10 3.19
CA ASN A 303 -5.61 11.83 4.52
C ASN A 303 -6.55 10.62 4.47
N GLY A 304 -6.85 10.09 5.64
CA GLY A 304 -7.76 8.98 5.73
C GLY A 304 -8.34 8.79 7.13
N SER A 305 -9.09 7.72 7.27
CA SER A 305 -9.67 7.32 8.55
C SER A 305 -9.70 5.80 8.69
N ASN A 306 -9.65 5.31 9.93
CA ASN A 306 -9.87 3.91 10.25
C ASN A 306 -10.88 3.81 11.39
N ILE A 307 -11.98 3.11 11.16
CA ILE A 307 -12.96 2.77 12.19
C ILE A 307 -12.89 1.26 12.42
N SER A 308 -12.86 0.83 13.68
CA SER A 308 -12.75 -0.58 14.02
C SER A 308 -13.61 -0.96 15.21
N LEU A 309 -14.03 -2.22 15.22
CA LEU A 309 -14.71 -2.90 16.32
C LEU A 309 -14.07 -4.26 16.50
N ALA A 310 -13.56 -4.53 17.71
CA ALA A 310 -13.00 -5.81 18.08
C ALA A 310 -13.77 -6.40 19.26
N ALA A 311 -13.91 -7.71 19.29
CA ALA A 311 -14.43 -8.43 20.43
C ALA A 311 -13.70 -9.76 20.56
N GLU A 312 -13.38 -10.15 21.79
CA GLU A 312 -12.73 -11.41 22.11
C GLU A 312 -13.42 -12.01 23.34
N GLY A 313 -13.46 -13.32 23.44
CA GLY A 313 -14.00 -13.99 24.62
C GLY A 313 -13.58 -15.44 24.71
N GLY A 314 -13.65 -15.99 25.88
CA GLY A 314 -13.18 -17.34 26.11
C GLY A 314 -13.63 -17.98 27.42
N TYR A 315 -13.11 -19.18 27.65
CA TYR A 315 -13.33 -19.98 28.82
C TYR A 315 -12.01 -20.32 29.50
N ASN A 316 -11.92 -20.12 30.81
CA ASN A 316 -10.73 -20.38 31.61
C ASN A 316 -10.90 -21.65 32.43
N PHE A 317 -10.06 -22.65 32.19
CA PHE A 317 -9.79 -23.76 33.07
C PHE A 317 -8.67 -23.37 34.05
N GLU A 318 -8.80 -23.78 35.32
CA GLU A 318 -7.75 -23.59 36.33
C GLU A 318 -7.15 -24.93 36.72
N SER A 319 -5.84 -25.07 36.61
CA SER A 319 -5.09 -26.26 37.04
C SER A 319 -3.88 -25.82 37.89
N GLY A 320 -4.11 -25.64 39.18
CA GLY A 320 -3.10 -25.10 40.10
C GLY A 320 -2.69 -23.68 39.72
N PRO A 321 -1.43 -23.42 39.42
CA PRO A 321 -0.96 -22.09 39.01
C PRO A 321 -1.25 -21.75 37.53
N VAL A 322 -1.77 -22.70 36.75
CA VAL A 322 -2.03 -22.58 35.32
C VAL A 322 -3.47 -22.21 35.06
N THR A 323 -3.70 -21.12 34.33
CA THR A 323 -4.99 -20.76 33.74
C THR A 323 -4.86 -20.93 32.24
N HIS A 324 -5.79 -21.68 31.60
CA HIS A 324 -5.74 -21.93 30.18
C HIS A 324 -7.14 -22.15 29.61
N GLY A 325 -7.30 -21.99 28.30
CA GLY A 325 -8.59 -22.30 27.68
C GLY A 325 -8.74 -21.79 26.26
N PRO A 326 -9.85 -22.19 25.59
CA PRO A 326 -10.19 -21.76 24.27
C PRO A 326 -10.65 -20.31 24.26
N LEU A 327 -10.42 -19.65 23.14
CA LEU A 327 -10.90 -18.30 22.83
C LEU A 327 -11.41 -18.19 21.40
N ALA A 328 -12.29 -17.22 21.20
CA ALA A 328 -12.72 -16.79 19.88
C ALA A 328 -12.80 -15.26 19.86
N GLY A 329 -12.47 -14.67 18.73
CA GLY A 329 -12.48 -13.24 18.53
C GLY A 329 -12.92 -12.83 17.13
N VAL A 330 -13.22 -11.56 16.99
CA VAL A 330 -13.50 -10.90 15.71
C VAL A 330 -12.92 -9.50 15.73
N LEU A 331 -12.31 -9.10 14.61
CA LEU A 331 -11.85 -7.74 14.35
C LEU A 331 -12.43 -7.24 13.04
N LEU A 332 -13.26 -6.22 13.12
CA LEU A 332 -13.85 -5.54 11.96
C LEU A 332 -13.19 -4.18 11.81
N GLN A 333 -12.76 -3.85 10.59
CA GLN A 333 -12.15 -2.55 10.29
C GLN A 333 -12.67 -2.02 8.96
N ARG A 334 -12.78 -0.70 8.87
CA ARG A 334 -12.96 0.02 7.62
C ARG A 334 -11.96 1.15 7.57
N VAL A 335 -11.04 1.06 6.62
CA VAL A 335 -10.07 2.10 6.26
C VAL A 335 -10.58 2.84 5.05
N TYR A 336 -10.53 4.16 5.09
CA TYR A 336 -10.78 5.04 3.97
C TYR A 336 -9.59 5.97 3.79
N ILE A 337 -9.05 6.03 2.57
CA ILE A 337 -7.98 6.96 2.18
C ILE A 337 -8.55 7.88 1.09
N ASP A 338 -8.43 9.19 1.27
CA ASP A 338 -8.88 10.20 0.30
C ASP A 338 -8.10 10.09 -1.02
N GLY A 339 -8.72 10.52 -2.10
CA GLY A 339 -8.03 10.65 -3.39
C GLY A 339 -7.02 11.81 -3.36
N TYR A 340 -5.95 11.68 -4.13
CA TYR A 340 -4.93 12.72 -4.24
C TYR A 340 -4.30 12.75 -5.63
N THR A 341 -3.55 13.81 -5.89
CA THR A 341 -2.83 13.99 -7.15
C THR A 341 -1.35 14.23 -6.86
N GLU A 342 -0.51 13.49 -7.56
CA GLU A 342 0.95 13.66 -7.50
C GLU A 342 1.40 14.95 -8.21
N THR A 343 2.53 15.48 -7.78
CA THR A 343 3.28 16.52 -8.51
C THR A 343 4.33 15.85 -9.40
N ASP A 344 4.53 16.40 -10.59
CA ASP A 344 5.51 15.91 -11.57
C ASP A 344 6.66 16.94 -11.69
N PRO A 345 7.92 16.54 -11.51
CA PRO A 345 9.05 17.46 -11.67
C PRO A 345 9.20 17.99 -13.11
N PHE A 346 8.61 17.34 -14.11
CA PHE A 346 8.55 17.78 -15.50
C PHE A 346 7.28 18.57 -15.85
N ALA A 347 6.48 19.00 -14.86
CA ALA A 347 5.24 19.75 -15.08
C ALA A 347 5.43 20.99 -15.99
N ALA A 348 6.60 21.65 -15.93
CA ALA A 348 6.91 22.81 -16.77
C ALA A 348 6.95 22.50 -18.28
N VAL A 349 7.17 21.24 -18.67
CA VAL A 349 7.17 20.76 -20.06
C VAL A 349 5.97 19.84 -20.37
N GLY A 350 4.95 19.88 -19.50
CA GLY A 350 3.69 19.14 -19.66
C GLY A 350 3.53 17.95 -18.70
N GLY A 351 4.60 17.54 -18.01
CA GLY A 351 4.59 16.36 -17.14
C GLY A 351 4.28 15.07 -17.91
N PHE A 352 4.44 13.90 -17.31
CA PHE A 352 3.96 12.64 -17.90
C PHE A 352 3.92 11.48 -16.91
N THR A 353 4.58 11.61 -15.74
CA THR A 353 4.70 10.51 -14.77
C THR A 353 3.74 10.61 -13.60
N ALA A 354 3.23 11.82 -13.31
CA ALA A 354 2.30 12.03 -12.20
C ALA A 354 0.91 11.46 -12.49
N LEU A 355 0.34 10.84 -11.48
CA LEU A 355 -1.00 10.27 -11.50
C LEU A 355 -1.91 10.96 -10.48
N SER A 356 -3.20 10.93 -10.76
CA SER A 356 -4.25 11.26 -9.80
C SER A 356 -4.95 9.96 -9.41
N TYR A 357 -5.10 9.71 -8.12
CA TYR A 357 -5.72 8.51 -7.57
C TYR A 357 -7.07 8.85 -6.96
N ALA A 358 -8.06 8.01 -7.22
CA ALA A 358 -9.34 8.08 -6.53
C ALA A 358 -9.23 7.60 -5.08
N GLY A 359 -10.17 7.99 -4.23
CA GLY A 359 -10.25 7.49 -2.86
C GLY A 359 -10.36 5.97 -2.80
N GLN A 360 -9.78 5.38 -1.78
CA GLN A 360 -9.72 3.93 -1.56
C GLN A 360 -10.50 3.56 -0.30
N THR A 361 -11.19 2.43 -0.34
CA THR A 361 -11.80 1.80 0.84
C THR A 361 -11.25 0.40 1.00
N ARG A 362 -10.84 0.04 2.21
CA ARG A 362 -10.42 -1.30 2.60
C ARG A 362 -11.26 -1.77 3.80
N ASP A 363 -12.16 -2.68 3.54
CA ASP A 363 -12.88 -3.40 4.61
C ASP A 363 -12.08 -4.63 5.02
N SER A 364 -11.99 -4.89 6.32
CA SER A 364 -11.40 -6.09 6.91
C SER A 364 -12.36 -6.69 7.92
N ALA A 365 -12.49 -8.01 7.90
CA ALA A 365 -13.33 -8.76 8.82
C ALA A 365 -12.61 -10.07 9.18
N VAL A 366 -11.84 -10.04 10.26
CA VAL A 366 -11.01 -11.17 10.70
C VAL A 366 -11.70 -11.90 11.83
N SER A 367 -11.82 -13.22 11.73
CA SER A 367 -12.16 -14.09 12.88
C SER A 367 -10.89 -14.73 13.44
N GLU A 368 -10.87 -14.90 14.75
CA GLU A 368 -9.80 -15.56 15.50
C GLU A 368 -10.37 -16.75 16.24
N LEU A 369 -9.77 -17.92 16.11
CA LEU A 369 -10.11 -19.11 16.89
C LEU A 369 -8.81 -19.66 17.49
N GLY A 370 -8.76 -19.82 18.82
CA GLY A 370 -7.49 -20.16 19.40
C GLY A 370 -7.54 -20.73 20.82
N TYR A 371 -6.36 -20.77 21.39
CA TYR A 371 -6.13 -21.25 22.74
C TYR A 371 -5.11 -20.37 23.44
N GLN A 372 -5.36 -20.06 24.71
CA GLN A 372 -4.43 -19.28 25.53
C GLN A 372 -4.05 -20.05 26.81
N ALA A 373 -2.89 -19.70 27.33
CA ALA A 373 -2.43 -20.20 28.62
C ALA A 373 -1.59 -19.16 29.35
N SER A 374 -1.68 -19.12 30.67
CA SER A 374 -0.81 -18.34 31.56
C SER A 374 -0.47 -19.14 32.80
N VAL A 375 0.68 -18.83 33.41
CA VAL A 375 1.17 -19.53 34.59
C VAL A 375 1.56 -18.51 35.66
N LYS A 376 1.06 -18.61 36.87
CA LYS A 376 1.43 -17.79 38.03
C LYS A 376 2.69 -18.34 38.71
N LEU A 377 3.80 -17.62 38.61
CA LEU A 377 5.10 -17.95 39.22
C LEU A 377 5.56 -16.81 40.17
N GLY A 378 4.91 -16.70 41.32
CA GLY A 378 5.14 -15.57 42.23
C GLY A 378 4.68 -14.26 41.65
N ASN A 379 5.62 -13.34 41.41
CA ASN A 379 5.37 -12.05 40.76
C ASN A 379 5.38 -12.11 39.23
N TRP A 380 5.80 -13.21 38.62
CA TRP A 380 5.86 -13.43 37.20
C TRP A 380 4.64 -14.18 36.70
N SER A 381 4.14 -13.80 35.57
CA SER A 381 3.03 -14.50 34.90
C SER A 381 3.33 -14.60 33.40
N PRO A 382 4.13 -15.60 32.97
CA PRO A 382 4.29 -15.90 31.56
C PRO A 382 2.94 -16.33 30.95
N PHE A 383 2.73 -15.94 29.70
CA PHE A 383 1.51 -16.25 28.94
C PHE A 383 1.83 -16.51 27.47
N ALA A 384 0.94 -17.25 26.80
CA ALA A 384 0.95 -17.46 25.37
C ALA A 384 -0.48 -17.58 24.85
N LYS A 385 -0.71 -17.07 23.64
CA LYS A 385 -1.93 -17.19 22.83
C LYS A 385 -1.57 -17.66 21.44
N LEU A 386 -2.26 -18.69 20.94
CA LEU A 386 -2.14 -19.17 19.56
C LEU A 386 -3.52 -19.14 18.93
N THR A 387 -3.65 -18.44 17.80
CA THR A 387 -4.89 -18.35 17.03
C THR A 387 -4.70 -18.83 15.60
N TRP A 388 -5.76 -19.34 15.02
CA TRP A 388 -5.98 -19.40 13.58
C TRP A 388 -6.91 -18.28 13.21
N ASP A 389 -6.48 -17.48 12.23
CA ASP A 389 -7.13 -16.24 11.83
C ASP A 389 -7.60 -16.37 10.39
N HIS A 390 -8.79 -15.83 10.10
CA HIS A 390 -9.37 -15.85 8.75
C HIS A 390 -9.97 -14.50 8.37
N GLU A 391 -9.51 -13.94 7.25
CA GLU A 391 -10.01 -12.69 6.67
C GLU A 391 -11.14 -12.97 5.66
N PHE A 392 -12.33 -12.44 5.92
CA PHE A 392 -13.52 -12.62 5.07
C PHE A 392 -13.69 -11.55 4.00
N ALA A 393 -13.08 -10.36 4.15
CA ALA A 393 -13.37 -9.18 3.33
C ALA A 393 -12.22 -8.80 2.36
N GLY A 394 -11.16 -9.58 2.26
CA GLY A 394 -9.91 -9.21 1.57
C GLY A 394 -9.90 -9.30 0.05
N ALA A 395 -10.99 -9.74 -0.62
CA ALA A 395 -10.92 -10.10 -2.05
C ALA A 395 -11.33 -8.96 -2.99
N ASN A 396 -10.63 -8.88 -4.16
CA ASN A 396 -11.04 -8.10 -5.35
C ASN A 396 -11.09 -6.57 -5.22
N ARG A 397 -10.23 -5.97 -4.39
CA ARG A 397 -10.07 -4.51 -4.36
C ARG A 397 -9.25 -4.03 -5.56
N THR A 398 -9.62 -2.87 -6.12
CA THR A 398 -8.86 -2.19 -7.17
C THR A 398 -8.54 -0.76 -6.76
N VAL A 399 -7.48 -0.19 -7.32
CA VAL A 399 -7.13 1.22 -7.20
C VAL A 399 -7.31 1.88 -8.56
N THR A 400 -8.04 2.98 -8.58
CA THR A 400 -8.31 3.76 -9.78
C THR A 400 -7.33 4.92 -9.88
N ALA A 401 -6.71 5.05 -11.05
CA ALA A 401 -5.78 6.12 -11.37
C ALA A 401 -6.14 6.80 -12.69
N SER A 402 -5.65 8.01 -12.87
CA SER A 402 -5.72 8.76 -14.13
C SER A 402 -4.43 9.54 -14.35
N LEU A 403 -4.05 9.74 -15.62
CA LEU A 403 -2.94 10.61 -15.96
C LEU A 403 -3.29 12.08 -15.68
N THR A 404 -2.30 12.85 -15.28
CA THR A 404 -2.44 14.31 -15.06
C THR A 404 -2.09 15.10 -16.32
N SER A 405 -1.30 14.50 -17.24
CA SER A 405 -0.76 15.15 -18.44
C SER A 405 -1.76 15.28 -19.58
N ILE A 406 -2.72 14.37 -19.68
CA ILE A 406 -3.74 14.34 -20.73
C ILE A 406 -5.13 13.98 -20.19
N ALA A 407 -6.16 14.46 -20.89
CA ALA A 407 -7.56 14.12 -20.57
C ALA A 407 -7.94 12.74 -21.16
N ALA A 408 -7.42 11.68 -20.53
CA ALA A 408 -7.79 10.29 -20.82
C ALA A 408 -8.77 9.75 -19.76
N PRO A 409 -9.54 8.69 -20.05
CA PRO A 409 -10.32 7.98 -19.04
C PRO A 409 -9.42 7.45 -17.92
N SER A 410 -9.96 7.39 -16.69
CA SER A 410 -9.31 6.68 -15.60
C SER A 410 -9.26 5.18 -15.87
N TYR A 411 -8.28 4.52 -15.31
CA TYR A 411 -8.10 3.07 -15.35
C TYR A 411 -7.97 2.51 -13.93
N TYR A 412 -8.11 1.21 -13.79
CA TYR A 412 -7.94 0.57 -12.49
C TYR A 412 -7.03 -0.66 -12.61
N MET A 413 -6.25 -0.89 -11.56
CA MET A 413 -5.41 -2.07 -11.39
C MET A 413 -5.74 -2.78 -10.08
N PRO A 414 -5.50 -4.09 -9.98
CA PRO A 414 -5.70 -4.82 -8.74
C PRO A 414 -4.89 -4.22 -7.59
N ALA A 415 -5.52 -4.10 -6.42
CA ALA A 415 -4.82 -3.82 -5.19
C ALA A 415 -4.05 -5.05 -4.70
N ILE A 416 -3.12 -4.85 -3.77
CA ILE A 416 -2.51 -5.94 -3.02
C ILE A 416 -3.59 -6.72 -2.27
N ILE A 417 -3.50 -8.05 -2.35
CA ILE A 417 -4.41 -8.97 -1.66
C ILE A 417 -3.57 -9.88 -0.77
N PRO A 418 -3.50 -9.59 0.55
CA PRO A 418 -2.90 -10.50 1.51
C PRO A 418 -3.60 -11.86 1.54
N GLY A 419 -2.89 -12.92 1.96
CA GLY A 419 -3.51 -14.21 2.17
C GLY A 419 -4.60 -14.15 3.25
N THR A 420 -5.66 -14.93 3.07
CA THR A 420 -6.86 -14.90 3.94
C THR A 420 -6.74 -15.73 5.20
N ASP A 421 -5.81 -16.67 5.24
CA ASP A 421 -5.64 -17.59 6.36
C ASP A 421 -4.22 -17.51 6.91
N TRP A 422 -4.09 -17.43 8.23
CA TRP A 422 -2.80 -17.45 8.92
C TRP A 422 -2.93 -17.94 10.35
N MET A 423 -1.80 -18.11 11.02
CA MET A 423 -1.70 -18.39 12.44
C MET A 423 -0.96 -17.26 13.13
N THR A 424 -1.45 -16.83 14.29
CA THR A 424 -0.79 -15.82 15.13
C THR A 424 -0.37 -16.46 16.45
N LEU A 425 0.92 -16.34 16.78
CA LEU A 425 1.48 -16.69 18.08
C LEU A 425 1.87 -15.42 18.81
N SER A 426 1.26 -15.17 19.96
CA SER A 426 1.66 -14.15 20.92
C SER A 426 2.19 -14.82 22.17
N ALA A 427 3.38 -14.45 22.63
CA ALA A 427 4.00 -14.99 23.83
C ALA A 427 4.72 -13.89 24.62
N GLY A 428 4.56 -13.89 25.93
CA GLY A 428 5.11 -12.84 26.76
C GLY A 428 5.11 -13.18 28.24
N THR A 429 5.41 -12.17 29.02
CA THR A 429 5.34 -12.27 30.48
C THR A 429 4.90 -10.94 31.08
N SER A 430 4.13 -11.01 32.16
CA SER A 430 3.93 -9.86 33.03
C SER A 430 4.64 -10.05 34.36
N VAL A 431 5.03 -8.92 34.96
CA VAL A 431 5.73 -8.88 36.24
C VAL A 431 5.03 -7.87 37.14
N ARG A 432 4.55 -8.35 38.28
CA ARG A 432 4.03 -7.48 39.35
C ARG A 432 5.17 -6.90 40.14
N LEU A 433 5.26 -5.60 40.13
CA LEU A 433 6.20 -4.81 40.94
C LEU A 433 5.53 -4.32 42.22
N GLU A 434 6.23 -3.51 42.99
CA GLU A 434 5.67 -2.91 44.20
C GLU A 434 4.62 -1.83 43.86
N ARG A 435 3.71 -1.55 44.81
CA ARG A 435 2.74 -0.46 44.74
C ARG A 435 1.77 -0.51 43.54
N GLY A 436 1.28 -1.69 43.20
CA GLY A 436 0.26 -1.82 42.16
C GLY A 436 0.77 -1.57 40.72
N ILE A 437 2.08 -1.57 40.51
CA ILE A 437 2.69 -1.49 39.19
C ILE A 437 2.82 -2.89 38.59
N THR A 438 2.39 -3.07 37.37
CA THR A 438 2.60 -4.29 36.57
C THR A 438 3.26 -3.91 35.24
N GLY A 439 4.43 -4.47 34.95
CA GLY A 439 5.05 -4.36 33.63
C GLY A 439 4.78 -5.60 32.78
N PHE A 440 4.83 -5.48 31.45
CA PHE A 440 4.79 -6.63 30.54
C PHE A 440 5.73 -6.44 29.35
N ALA A 441 6.11 -7.57 28.77
CA ALA A 441 6.76 -7.63 27.46
C ALA A 441 6.18 -8.82 26.69
N MET A 442 5.91 -8.63 25.40
CA MET A 442 5.30 -9.64 24.53
C MET A 442 5.92 -9.58 23.14
N PHE A 443 6.04 -10.74 22.52
CA PHE A 443 6.35 -10.94 21.12
C PHE A 443 5.12 -11.51 20.42
N THR A 444 4.83 -11.04 19.19
CA THR A 444 3.79 -11.58 18.31
C THR A 444 4.41 -11.90 16.95
N GLY A 445 4.05 -13.04 16.39
CA GLY A 445 4.48 -13.45 15.05
C GLY A 445 3.36 -14.15 14.31
N GLU A 446 3.24 -13.84 13.02
CA GLU A 446 2.29 -14.47 12.10
C GLU A 446 3.01 -15.47 11.20
N ALA A 447 2.35 -16.59 10.92
CA ALA A 447 2.88 -17.64 10.07
C ALA A 447 1.81 -18.15 9.10
N ALA A 448 2.26 -18.71 7.98
CA ALA A 448 1.43 -19.31 6.94
C ALA A 448 0.51 -18.36 6.17
N GLN A 449 0.56 -17.05 6.39
CA GLN A 449 -0.14 -16.09 5.53
C GLN A 449 0.58 -16.00 4.18
N LYS A 450 -0.17 -16.23 3.11
CA LYS A 450 0.40 -16.16 1.76
C LYS A 450 0.87 -14.72 1.46
N ASN A 451 2.11 -14.57 1.03
CA ASN A 451 2.74 -13.31 0.65
C ASN A 451 2.87 -12.26 1.76
N VAL A 452 2.70 -12.64 3.02
CA VAL A 452 2.87 -11.73 4.15
C VAL A 452 3.83 -12.32 5.18
N THR A 453 4.71 -11.49 5.70
CA THR A 453 5.53 -11.75 6.87
C THR A 453 5.24 -10.68 7.90
N SER A 454 4.84 -11.07 9.11
CA SER A 454 4.55 -10.12 10.18
C SER A 454 5.04 -10.66 11.51
N TYR A 455 5.76 -9.81 12.24
CA TYR A 455 6.17 -10.08 13.62
C TYR A 455 6.41 -8.76 14.34
N GLY A 456 6.30 -8.79 15.67
CA GLY A 456 6.48 -7.57 16.48
C GLY A 456 6.77 -7.87 17.93
N ALA A 457 7.09 -6.80 18.65
CA ALA A 457 7.29 -6.83 20.08
C ALA A 457 6.59 -5.64 20.74
N GLN A 458 6.04 -5.84 21.90
CA GLN A 458 5.37 -4.83 22.71
C GLN A 458 5.88 -4.86 24.14
N VAL A 459 5.94 -3.69 24.75
CA VAL A 459 6.21 -3.51 26.18
C VAL A 459 5.21 -2.52 26.76
N GLY A 460 4.90 -2.65 28.02
CA GLY A 460 4.01 -1.69 28.68
C GLY A 460 4.04 -1.78 30.19
N VAL A 461 3.39 -0.80 30.79
CA VAL A 461 3.24 -0.66 32.23
C VAL A 461 1.82 -0.28 32.56
N ASN A 462 1.26 -0.93 33.57
CA ASN A 462 -0.03 -0.63 34.19
C ASN A 462 0.19 -0.21 35.65
N VAL A 463 -0.52 0.82 36.11
CA VAL A 463 -0.44 1.36 37.45
C VAL A 463 -1.83 1.44 38.07
N ALA A 464 -2.07 0.74 39.18
CA ALA A 464 -3.28 0.84 39.99
C ALA A 464 -3.19 2.14 40.83
N LEU A 465 -3.93 3.16 40.41
CA LEU A 465 -3.82 4.51 41.00
C LEU A 465 -4.29 4.59 42.45
N ASN A 466 -5.21 3.74 42.86
CA ASN A 466 -5.72 3.72 44.24
C ASN A 466 -4.61 3.45 45.29
N GLU A 467 -3.59 2.70 44.92
CA GLU A 467 -2.44 2.43 45.82
C GLU A 467 -1.52 3.64 46.01
N TRP A 468 -1.67 4.67 45.17
CA TRP A 468 -0.90 5.90 45.22
C TRP A 468 -1.67 7.08 45.84
N ILE A 469 -3.01 7.07 45.75
CA ILE A 469 -3.90 8.14 46.21
C ILE A 469 -4.37 7.89 47.64
N ALA A 470 -4.39 6.63 48.11
CA ALA A 470 -4.79 6.32 49.49
C ALA A 470 -3.85 7.01 50.51
N PRO A 471 -4.38 7.79 51.46
CA PRO A 471 -3.56 8.37 52.52
C PRO A 471 -2.90 7.22 53.27
N LYS A 472 -1.56 7.28 53.45
CA LYS A 472 -0.85 6.37 54.33
C LYS A 472 -1.48 6.54 55.73
N ALA A 473 -2.17 5.47 56.24
CA ALA A 473 -2.53 5.40 57.62
C ALA A 473 -1.23 5.45 58.40
N PHE A 474 -1.01 6.54 59.14
CA PHE A 474 0.08 6.71 60.09
C PHE A 474 -0.18 5.87 61.34
#